data_cc7b1da49fd8dcf5f0045562012b100e
#
_entry.id   cc7b1da49fd8dcf5f0045562012b100e
#
_cell.length_a   1.000
_cell.length_b   1.000
_cell.length_c   1.000
_cell.angle_alpha   90.00
_cell.angle_beta   90.00
_cell.angle_gamma   90.00
#
_symmetry.space_group_name_H-M   'P 1'
#
loop_
_entity.id
_entity.type
_entity.pdbx_description
1 polymer ?
#
loop_
_entity_poly.entity_id
_entity_poly.type
_entity_poly.pdbx_seq_one_letter_code
_entity_poly.pdbx_strand_id
1 'polypeptide(L)'
;MRERFLTGYNDFVLPFMIGMIFILSYCAIGLIRILKQLPKDDRRRFFISLVTPKTIVKNIRDIFCDCLLHVKIWKRNKLLGYMHSSIAFGWFMLIVIGHIEVFLYVPHRAKLFYYPIFFRYFVAETETTMKGAFFFFLMDFFLLLVLSGIFLAMFKRIRSRMFGMRRTTNPSFLDLIGLYSLWAIFPLRLLAEGFTADISGGSFLTKSLNHILNSFLSDHTNMLPAWWAYSCALGIFFVVLPFTRYMHIPTEILLIPLRNAGIKIRNARKGFAKAQVYSCPSCGLCIDACPMGVMKTHIKDTTVYLNRQLRRNNERRIEEISDKCLLCGKCTAICPVGVEGDKLRIAQRSMRKYAVNPDYSGIDTALLPVSPGLADPSVATDDKVLYFAGCMTALTPSISKAMESILVKAGVGYEFMDKEGGLCCGRPMMMAGRLDQARQMVEKNTEIIRRSGAKTLLLSCPICYRIFKEEYRLEGIEVVHHTVYIRRLIASGRLKVGKTGLSYVFHDPCELGRGCGIYDEPREVLLAAGNLVEASKNRKESICCGGSLGSITLGFDKRKSMTENALSNLTVASPDVIVTACPLCRSTFTRYADRPVEDIAETIDRNV
;
A
#
# COMPACT_ATOMS: atom_id res chain seq x y z
N MET A 1 41.35 34.56 12.39
CA MET A 1 40.40 33.42 12.33
C MET A 1 39.00 33.86 11.86
N ARG A 2 38.45 34.99 12.32
CA ARG A 2 37.15 35.55 11.85
C ARG A 2 37.05 35.73 10.32
N GLU A 3 38.08 36.16 9.62
CA GLU A 3 38.07 36.40 8.16
C GLU A 3 37.98 35.12 7.32
N ARG A 4 38.45 33.97 7.83
CA ARG A 4 38.36 32.69 7.10
C ARG A 4 36.95 32.12 7.04
N PHE A 5 36.08 32.44 7.97
CA PHE A 5 34.68 31.98 7.99
C PHE A 5 33.76 32.78 7.06
N LEU A 6 34.17 33.97 6.62
CA LEU A 6 33.35 34.87 5.79
C LEU A 6 33.58 34.75 4.27
N THR A 7 34.46 33.88 3.83
CA THR A 7 34.79 33.74 2.37
C THR A 7 33.70 33.09 1.52
N GLY A 8 32.63 32.62 2.12
CA GLY A 8 31.44 32.11 1.39
C GLY A 8 31.61 30.77 0.69
N TYR A 9 32.83 30.25 0.52
CA TYR A 9 33.12 28.99 -0.13
C TYR A 9 34.32 28.30 0.51
N ASN A 10 34.25 26.94 0.55
CA ASN A 10 35.38 26.09 0.90
C ASN A 10 35.23 24.76 0.16
N ASP A 11 36.32 24.14 -0.24
CA ASP A 11 36.32 22.93 -1.08
C ASP A 11 35.61 21.72 -0.45
N PHE A 12 35.49 21.69 0.89
CA PHE A 12 34.77 20.59 1.54
C PHE A 12 33.28 20.50 1.17
N VAL A 13 32.66 21.56 0.64
CA VAL A 13 31.25 21.50 0.18
C VAL A 13 31.07 20.76 -1.15
N LEU A 14 32.15 20.54 -1.91
CA LEU A 14 32.10 19.90 -3.24
C LEU A 14 31.45 18.51 -3.22
N PRO A 15 31.79 17.55 -2.33
CA PRO A 15 31.14 16.25 -2.32
C PRO A 15 29.64 16.33 -2.17
N PHE A 16 29.14 17.20 -1.28
CA PHE A 16 27.72 17.45 -1.11
C PHE A 16 27.09 18.06 -2.38
N MET A 17 27.73 19.08 -2.97
CA MET A 17 27.22 19.75 -4.18
C MET A 17 27.08 18.78 -5.34
N ILE A 18 28.11 17.97 -5.59
CA ILE A 18 28.10 16.94 -6.65
C ILE A 18 26.96 15.97 -6.41
N GLY A 19 26.84 15.46 -5.19
CA GLY A 19 25.77 14.51 -4.83
C GLY A 19 24.37 15.13 -4.97
N MET A 20 24.18 16.37 -4.54
CA MET A 20 22.90 17.09 -4.63
C MET A 20 22.50 17.36 -6.08
N ILE A 21 23.40 17.88 -6.90
CA ILE A 21 23.14 18.13 -8.34
C ILE A 21 22.81 16.81 -9.03
N PHE A 22 23.55 15.76 -8.74
CA PHE A 22 23.31 14.43 -9.32
C PHE A 22 21.90 13.91 -8.97
N ILE A 23 21.53 13.89 -7.69
CA ILE A 23 20.22 13.36 -7.28
C ILE A 23 19.05 14.20 -7.80
N LEU A 24 19.15 15.54 -7.77
CA LEU A 24 18.13 16.44 -8.30
C LEU A 24 17.95 16.22 -9.82
N SER A 25 19.05 16.16 -10.58
CA SER A 25 19.02 15.87 -12.02
C SER A 25 18.41 14.49 -12.31
N TYR A 26 18.79 13.48 -11.56
CA TYR A 26 18.23 12.12 -11.70
C TYR A 26 16.73 12.09 -11.43
N CYS A 27 16.28 12.75 -10.36
CA CYS A 27 14.86 12.84 -10.01
C CYS A 27 14.06 13.63 -11.05
N ALA A 28 14.58 14.75 -11.54
CA ALA A 28 13.94 15.56 -12.59
C ALA A 28 13.77 14.77 -13.90
N ILE A 29 14.85 14.13 -14.36
CA ILE A 29 14.80 13.28 -15.57
C ILE A 29 13.84 12.10 -15.35
N GLY A 30 13.87 11.49 -14.17
CA GLY A 30 12.97 10.39 -13.79
C GLY A 30 11.50 10.81 -13.82
N LEU A 31 11.17 11.96 -13.24
CA LEU A 31 9.84 12.57 -13.25
C LEU A 31 9.35 12.83 -14.68
N ILE A 32 10.17 13.52 -15.50
CA ILE A 32 9.84 13.82 -16.90
C ILE A 32 9.54 12.52 -17.67
N ARG A 33 10.37 11.48 -17.50
CA ARG A 33 10.17 10.18 -18.14
C ARG A 33 8.87 9.51 -17.69
N ILE A 34 8.55 9.53 -16.40
CA ILE A 34 7.31 8.97 -15.86
C ILE A 34 6.11 9.70 -16.46
N LEU A 35 6.11 11.03 -16.45
CA LEU A 35 5.02 11.85 -16.99
C LEU A 35 4.83 11.68 -18.50
N LYS A 36 5.91 11.61 -19.27
CA LYS A 36 5.85 11.33 -20.72
C LYS A 36 5.26 9.94 -21.03
N GLN A 37 5.44 8.96 -20.14
CA GLN A 37 4.94 7.60 -20.31
C GLN A 37 3.46 7.44 -19.87
N LEU A 38 2.86 8.45 -19.24
CA LEU A 38 1.43 8.44 -18.93
C LEU A 38 0.60 8.70 -20.19
N PRO A 39 -0.58 8.04 -20.34
CA PRO A 39 -1.59 8.40 -21.34
C PRO A 39 -1.96 9.89 -21.24
N LYS A 40 -2.39 10.49 -22.35
CA LYS A 40 -2.75 11.93 -22.40
C LYS A 40 -3.79 12.30 -21.33
N ASP A 41 -4.83 11.49 -21.15
CA ASP A 41 -5.90 11.72 -20.16
C ASP A 41 -5.40 11.63 -18.71
N ASP A 42 -4.54 10.64 -18.41
CA ASP A 42 -3.95 10.47 -17.09
C ASP A 42 -3.01 11.64 -16.74
N ARG A 43 -2.25 12.11 -17.74
CA ARG A 43 -1.39 13.28 -17.60
C ARG A 43 -2.19 14.55 -17.37
N ARG A 44 -3.28 14.75 -18.13
CA ARG A 44 -4.21 15.88 -17.91
C ARG A 44 -4.81 15.84 -16.52
N ARG A 45 -5.30 14.68 -16.06
CA ARG A 45 -5.83 14.51 -14.69
C ARG A 45 -4.79 14.83 -13.62
N PHE A 46 -3.54 14.40 -13.81
CA PHE A 46 -2.45 14.72 -12.90
C PHE A 46 -2.24 16.24 -12.78
N PHE A 47 -2.09 16.96 -13.89
CA PHE A 47 -1.90 18.41 -13.85
C PHE A 47 -3.11 19.15 -13.27
N ILE A 48 -4.33 18.75 -13.60
CA ILE A 48 -5.55 19.33 -12.99
C ILE A 48 -5.53 19.10 -11.47
N SER A 49 -5.12 17.91 -11.01
CA SER A 49 -5.06 17.60 -9.58
C SER A 49 -4.05 18.48 -8.80
N LEU A 50 -3.00 18.96 -9.47
CA LEU A 50 -2.00 19.86 -8.85
C LEU A 50 -2.49 21.29 -8.69
N VAL A 51 -3.53 21.70 -9.42
CA VAL A 51 -4.10 23.05 -9.33
C VAL A 51 -5.47 23.07 -8.62
N THR A 52 -6.07 21.92 -8.35
CA THR A 52 -7.36 21.81 -7.65
C THR A 52 -7.16 21.95 -6.14
N PRO A 53 -7.74 22.99 -5.46
CA PRO A 53 -7.46 23.29 -4.05
C PRO A 53 -7.67 22.10 -3.11
N LYS A 54 -8.79 21.36 -3.25
CA LYS A 54 -9.08 20.16 -2.44
C LYS A 54 -7.98 19.09 -2.58
N THR A 55 -7.46 18.89 -3.80
CA THR A 55 -6.42 17.89 -4.06
C THR A 55 -5.05 18.36 -3.58
N ILE A 56 -4.75 19.67 -3.67
CA ILE A 56 -3.52 20.27 -3.12
C ILE A 56 -3.47 20.04 -1.61
N VAL A 57 -4.52 20.41 -0.89
CA VAL A 57 -4.58 20.21 0.57
C VAL A 57 -4.44 18.73 0.93
N LYS A 58 -5.12 17.85 0.18
CA LYS A 58 -4.98 16.40 0.36
C LYS A 58 -3.55 15.92 0.11
N ASN A 59 -2.90 16.38 -0.96
CA ASN A 59 -1.53 15.99 -1.28
C ASN A 59 -0.55 16.45 -0.18
N ILE A 60 -0.65 17.70 0.27
CA ILE A 60 0.20 18.25 1.36
C ILE A 60 -0.02 17.42 2.63
N ARG A 61 -1.28 17.20 3.03
CA ARG A 61 -1.60 16.39 4.21
C ARG A 61 -1.04 14.97 4.10
N ASP A 62 -1.26 14.30 2.96
CA ASP A 62 -0.85 12.92 2.78
C ASP A 62 0.69 12.80 2.71
N ILE A 63 1.41 13.77 2.10
CA ILE A 63 2.88 13.84 2.12
C ILE A 63 3.36 14.05 3.57
N PHE A 64 2.79 15.00 4.30
CA PHE A 64 3.17 15.26 5.69
C PHE A 64 2.93 14.04 6.58
N CYS A 65 1.76 13.43 6.50
CA CYS A 65 1.39 12.27 7.31
C CYS A 65 2.14 10.99 6.93
N ASP A 66 2.33 10.72 5.64
CA ASP A 66 2.90 9.45 5.17
C ASP A 66 4.43 9.50 5.06
N CYS A 67 5.02 10.62 4.54
CA CYS A 67 6.47 10.71 4.31
C CYS A 67 7.25 11.28 5.51
N LEU A 68 6.67 12.21 6.30
CA LEU A 68 7.36 12.81 7.45
C LEU A 68 6.97 12.14 8.76
N LEU A 69 5.67 12.07 9.07
CA LEU A 69 5.19 11.50 10.34
C LEU A 69 5.04 9.98 10.32
N HIS A 70 5.03 9.35 9.14
CA HIS A 70 4.89 7.90 8.98
C HIS A 70 3.68 7.30 9.75
N VAL A 71 2.52 7.98 9.74
CA VAL A 71 1.33 7.63 10.54
C VAL A 71 0.88 6.18 10.33
N LYS A 72 1.00 5.66 9.09
CA LYS A 72 0.67 4.26 8.78
C LYS A 72 1.59 3.26 9.50
N ILE A 73 2.85 3.64 9.71
CA ILE A 73 3.82 2.81 10.43
C ILE A 73 3.55 2.87 11.94
N TRP A 74 3.23 4.05 12.48
CA TRP A 74 2.84 4.24 13.87
C TRP A 74 1.65 3.38 14.29
N LYS A 75 0.60 3.33 13.45
CA LYS A 75 -0.59 2.49 13.70
C LYS A 75 -0.26 1.00 13.78
N ARG A 76 0.83 0.56 13.17
CA ARG A 76 1.24 -0.84 13.16
C ARG A 76 2.22 -1.19 14.28
N ASN A 77 3.20 -0.35 14.49
CA ASN A 77 4.23 -0.53 15.53
C ASN A 77 4.77 0.83 15.95
N LYS A 78 4.53 1.20 17.20
CA LYS A 78 4.91 2.50 17.76
C LYS A 78 6.42 2.76 17.71
N LEU A 79 7.24 1.75 18.05
CA LEU A 79 8.69 1.88 18.06
C LEU A 79 9.24 2.04 16.63
N LEU A 80 8.71 1.30 15.67
CA LEU A 80 9.07 1.44 14.25
C LEU A 80 8.60 2.79 13.69
N GLY A 81 7.42 3.25 14.11
CA GLY A 81 6.89 4.57 13.78
C GLY A 81 7.80 5.68 14.27
N TYR A 82 8.17 5.66 15.54
CA TYR A 82 9.09 6.65 16.13
C TYR A 82 10.43 6.67 15.39
N MET A 83 11.05 5.51 15.16
CA MET A 83 12.32 5.40 14.43
C MET A 83 12.27 6.09 13.06
N HIS A 84 11.20 5.87 12.29
CA HIS A 84 11.06 6.48 10.96
C HIS A 84 10.73 7.97 11.04
N SER A 85 9.80 8.35 11.92
CA SER A 85 9.40 9.76 12.07
C SER A 85 10.53 10.63 12.62
N SER A 86 11.27 10.14 13.62
CA SER A 86 12.37 10.90 14.19
C SER A 86 13.48 11.19 13.16
N ILE A 87 13.78 10.24 12.29
CA ILE A 87 14.75 10.46 11.20
C ILE A 87 14.17 11.40 10.14
N ALA A 88 12.97 11.12 9.61
CA ALA A 88 12.42 11.86 8.48
C ALA A 88 12.00 13.28 8.89
N PHE A 89 11.22 13.42 9.94
CA PHE A 89 10.75 14.72 10.43
C PHE A 89 11.88 15.54 11.03
N GLY A 90 12.75 14.91 11.82
CA GLY A 90 13.91 15.58 12.39
C GLY A 90 14.86 16.12 11.30
N TRP A 91 15.17 15.33 10.28
CA TRP A 91 15.99 15.80 9.15
C TRP A 91 15.31 16.93 8.37
N PHE A 92 14.02 16.80 8.10
CA PHE A 92 13.25 17.87 7.48
C PHE A 92 13.32 19.16 8.28
N MET A 93 13.14 19.11 9.61
CA MET A 93 13.20 20.28 10.47
C MET A 93 14.61 20.90 10.53
N LEU A 94 15.67 20.09 10.54
CA LEU A 94 17.04 20.60 10.45
C LEU A 94 17.27 21.41 9.16
N ILE A 95 16.70 20.96 8.03
CA ILE A 95 16.78 21.70 6.76
C ILE A 95 15.96 23.00 6.84
N VAL A 96 14.73 22.94 7.35
CA VAL A 96 13.85 24.13 7.49
C VAL A 96 14.49 25.18 8.37
N ILE A 97 14.97 24.79 9.57
CA ILE A 97 15.60 25.72 10.51
C ILE A 97 16.88 26.31 9.92
N GLY A 98 17.71 25.46 9.26
CA GLY A 98 18.91 25.95 8.58
C GLY A 98 18.61 26.99 7.49
N HIS A 99 17.49 26.86 6.76
CA HIS A 99 17.05 27.89 5.81
C HIS A 99 16.58 29.17 6.50
N ILE A 100 15.89 29.05 7.64
CA ILE A 100 15.47 30.21 8.44
C ILE A 100 16.70 30.95 9.00
N GLU A 101 17.69 30.23 9.54
CA GLU A 101 18.94 30.82 10.00
C GLU A 101 19.68 31.56 8.88
N VAL A 102 19.81 30.93 7.69
CA VAL A 102 20.40 31.60 6.52
C VAL A 102 19.61 32.85 6.13
N PHE A 103 18.29 32.80 6.18
CA PHE A 103 17.44 33.94 5.86
C PHE A 103 17.65 35.10 6.82
N LEU A 104 17.83 34.81 8.10
CA LEU A 104 17.98 35.84 9.16
C LEU A 104 19.39 36.40 9.27
N TYR A 105 20.42 35.56 9.12
CA TYR A 105 21.81 35.93 9.44
C TYR A 105 22.72 36.15 8.23
N VAL A 106 22.33 35.67 7.03
CA VAL A 106 23.18 35.84 5.83
C VAL A 106 22.63 36.94 4.90
N PRO A 107 23.44 37.95 4.51
CA PRO A 107 23.00 39.00 3.59
C PRO A 107 22.49 38.43 2.25
N HIS A 108 21.50 39.10 1.64
CA HIS A 108 20.82 38.61 0.44
C HIS A 108 21.75 38.28 -0.77
N ARG A 109 22.87 39.00 -0.90
CA ARG A 109 23.84 38.82 -2.01
C ARG A 109 24.74 37.59 -1.86
N ALA A 110 24.75 36.91 -0.70
CA ALA A 110 25.67 35.80 -0.39
C ALA A 110 24.94 34.45 -0.14
N LYS A 111 23.63 34.36 -0.43
CA LYS A 111 22.84 33.15 -0.12
C LYS A 111 23.09 32.04 -1.14
N LEU A 112 23.98 31.13 -0.82
CA LEU A 112 24.26 29.94 -1.63
C LEU A 112 23.46 28.74 -1.10
N PHE A 113 23.07 27.82 -1.98
CA PHE A 113 22.17 26.71 -1.65
C PHE A 113 22.73 25.70 -0.64
N TYR A 114 24.03 25.66 -0.41
CA TYR A 114 24.67 24.80 0.59
C TYR A 114 24.75 25.42 1.99
N TYR A 115 24.55 26.74 2.14
CA TYR A 115 24.58 27.41 3.45
C TYR A 115 23.67 26.79 4.50
N PRO A 116 22.41 26.41 4.21
CA PRO A 116 21.53 25.81 5.21
C PRO A 116 22.06 24.49 5.81
N ILE A 117 22.92 23.78 5.06
CA ILE A 117 23.49 22.50 5.49
C ILE A 117 24.79 22.69 6.28
N PHE A 118 25.56 23.72 5.93
CA PHE A 118 26.87 24.01 6.50
C PHE A 118 26.89 25.35 7.25
N PHE A 119 25.74 25.80 7.75
CA PHE A 119 25.55 27.11 8.38
C PHE A 119 26.60 27.38 9.48
N ARG A 120 26.84 26.41 10.35
CA ARG A 120 27.76 26.50 11.48
C ARG A 120 29.24 26.62 11.11
N TYR A 121 29.58 26.32 9.85
CA TYR A 121 30.93 26.56 9.35
C TYR A 121 31.11 28.00 8.81
N PHE A 122 30.11 28.51 8.08
CA PHE A 122 30.22 29.77 7.34
C PHE A 122 29.78 30.98 8.13
N VAL A 123 29.00 30.82 9.18
CA VAL A 123 28.45 31.90 9.99
C VAL A 123 29.01 31.84 11.41
N ALA A 124 29.85 32.79 11.75
CA ALA A 124 30.33 32.98 13.12
C ALA A 124 29.35 33.91 13.87
N GLU A 125 28.71 33.41 14.91
CA GLU A 125 27.80 34.17 15.76
C GLU A 125 28.34 34.20 17.19
N THR A 126 28.89 35.33 17.59
CA THR A 126 29.51 35.50 18.89
C THR A 126 28.56 36.07 19.93
N GLU A 127 27.44 36.66 19.53
CA GLU A 127 26.47 37.24 20.45
C GLU A 127 25.27 36.30 20.61
N THR A 128 25.08 35.80 21.81
CA THR A 128 23.90 35.02 22.21
C THR A 128 22.71 35.94 22.39
N THR A 129 22.14 36.40 21.28
CA THR A 129 20.82 37.02 21.35
C THR A 129 19.80 35.94 21.73
N MET A 130 18.72 36.32 22.42
CA MET A 130 17.66 35.41 22.83
C MET A 130 17.08 34.63 21.62
N LYS A 131 17.05 35.26 20.43
CA LYS A 131 16.65 34.63 19.16
C LYS A 131 17.67 33.58 18.69
N GLY A 132 18.95 33.87 18.75
CA GLY A 132 20.00 32.90 18.37
C GLY A 132 19.99 31.68 19.28
N ALA A 133 19.88 31.86 20.59
CA ALA A 133 19.79 30.78 21.57
C ALA A 133 18.61 29.83 21.29
N PHE A 134 17.47 30.35 20.84
CA PHE A 134 16.30 29.56 20.48
C PHE A 134 16.55 28.66 19.23
N PHE A 135 17.15 29.24 18.17
CA PHE A 135 17.48 28.45 16.98
C PHE A 135 18.57 27.42 17.26
N PHE A 136 19.58 27.75 18.08
CA PHE A 136 20.60 26.77 18.47
C PHE A 136 20.00 25.61 19.26
N PHE A 137 19.08 25.91 20.19
CA PHE A 137 18.37 24.89 20.92
C PHE A 137 17.55 23.98 19.96
N LEU A 138 16.80 24.55 19.01
CA LEU A 138 16.02 23.79 18.06
C LEU A 138 16.89 22.90 17.17
N MET A 139 18.04 23.40 16.70
CA MET A 139 18.98 22.61 15.90
C MET A 139 19.51 21.42 16.69
N ASP A 140 19.98 21.63 17.91
CA ASP A 140 20.45 20.55 18.79
C ASP A 140 19.33 19.56 19.12
N PHE A 141 18.12 20.03 19.40
CA PHE A 141 16.96 19.19 19.69
C PHE A 141 16.61 18.27 18.52
N PHE A 142 16.50 18.83 17.30
CA PHE A 142 16.19 18.00 16.12
C PHE A 142 17.35 17.10 15.72
N LEU A 143 18.58 17.52 15.93
CA LEU A 143 19.75 16.66 15.74
C LEU A 143 19.74 15.48 16.71
N LEU A 144 19.45 15.70 17.99
CA LEU A 144 19.28 14.62 18.99
C LEU A 144 18.12 13.68 18.60
N LEU A 145 17.00 14.25 18.13
CA LEU A 145 15.85 13.47 17.68
C LEU A 145 16.24 12.53 16.52
N VAL A 146 16.99 13.01 15.54
CA VAL A 146 17.47 12.17 14.41
C VAL A 146 18.46 11.12 14.90
N LEU A 147 19.39 11.48 15.76
CA LEU A 147 20.38 10.54 16.31
C LEU A 147 19.71 9.42 17.10
N SER A 148 18.66 9.71 17.88
CA SER A 148 17.89 8.69 18.58
C SER A 148 17.22 7.71 17.61
N GLY A 149 16.69 8.22 16.50
CA GLY A 149 16.11 7.38 15.43
C GLY A 149 17.15 6.51 14.73
N ILE A 150 18.33 7.03 14.45
CA ILE A 150 19.44 6.28 13.87
C ILE A 150 19.91 5.18 14.82
N PHE A 151 20.06 5.47 16.10
CA PHE A 151 20.39 4.49 17.12
C PHE A 151 19.40 3.33 17.12
N LEU A 152 18.09 3.63 17.09
CA LEU A 152 17.05 2.60 16.96
C LEU A 152 17.13 1.84 15.64
N ALA A 153 17.52 2.50 14.53
CA ALA A 153 17.69 1.83 13.24
C ALA A 153 18.87 0.85 13.24
N MET A 154 19.97 1.19 13.94
CA MET A 154 21.09 0.29 14.18
C MET A 154 20.67 -0.88 15.07
N PHE A 155 19.97 -0.62 16.17
CA PHE A 155 19.47 -1.64 17.08
C PHE A 155 18.48 -2.60 16.40
N LYS A 156 17.58 -2.06 15.55
CA LYS A 156 16.65 -2.87 14.73
C LYS A 156 17.38 -3.90 13.87
N ARG A 157 18.56 -3.59 13.35
CA ARG A 157 19.32 -4.50 12.51
C ARG A 157 19.76 -5.74 13.28
N ILE A 158 20.03 -5.59 14.58
CA ILE A 158 20.43 -6.68 15.49
C ILE A 158 19.18 -7.43 15.99
N ARG A 159 18.10 -6.73 16.30
CA ARG A 159 16.88 -7.23 16.98
C ARG A 159 15.60 -6.92 16.21
N SER A 160 15.55 -7.28 14.92
CA SER A 160 14.40 -6.96 14.02
C SER A 160 13.04 -7.46 14.53
N ARG A 161 13.00 -8.56 15.30
CA ARG A 161 11.76 -9.12 15.88
C ARG A 161 11.09 -8.16 16.86
N MET A 162 11.83 -7.36 17.61
CA MET A 162 11.26 -6.35 18.53
C MET A 162 10.49 -5.26 17.79
N PHE A 163 10.80 -5.04 16.50
CA PHE A 163 10.08 -4.10 15.62
C PHE A 163 8.94 -4.78 14.82
N GLY A 164 8.48 -5.95 15.27
CA GLY A 164 7.37 -6.66 14.62
C GLY A 164 7.68 -7.22 13.23
N MET A 165 8.97 -7.35 12.88
CA MET A 165 9.41 -7.86 11.58
C MET A 165 10.04 -9.24 11.76
N ARG A 166 9.33 -10.27 11.31
CA ARG A 166 9.83 -11.66 11.36
C ARG A 166 10.84 -11.95 10.25
N ARG A 167 10.66 -11.34 9.08
CA ARG A 167 11.47 -11.55 7.88
C ARG A 167 11.80 -10.22 7.22
N THR A 168 13.05 -10.05 6.85
CA THR A 168 13.55 -8.88 6.12
C THR A 168 14.20 -9.31 4.81
N THR A 169 14.34 -8.37 3.87
CA THR A 169 15.07 -8.62 2.62
C THR A 169 16.56 -8.41 2.83
N ASN A 170 17.39 -9.27 2.21
CA ASN A 170 18.83 -9.05 2.21
C ASN A 170 19.17 -7.78 1.43
N PRO A 171 19.97 -6.85 1.99
CA PRO A 171 20.44 -5.66 1.29
C PRO A 171 21.42 -6.04 0.17
N SER A 172 21.46 -5.24 -0.90
CA SER A 172 22.53 -5.29 -1.89
C SER A 172 23.75 -4.55 -1.37
N PHE A 173 24.89 -4.67 -2.06
CA PHE A 173 26.11 -3.93 -1.72
C PHE A 173 25.87 -2.41 -1.70
N LEU A 174 25.21 -1.87 -2.73
CA LEU A 174 24.86 -0.44 -2.76
C LEU A 174 23.88 -0.04 -1.66
N ASP A 175 22.92 -0.91 -1.29
CA ASP A 175 22.05 -0.67 -0.12
C ASP A 175 22.86 -0.55 1.18
N LEU A 176 23.98 -1.28 1.31
CA LEU A 176 24.86 -1.19 2.49
C LEU A 176 25.64 0.12 2.49
N ILE A 177 26.18 0.53 1.35
CA ILE A 177 26.86 1.84 1.24
C ILE A 177 25.89 2.96 1.60
N GLY A 178 24.67 2.97 1.02
CA GLY A 178 23.67 3.97 1.35
C GLY A 178 23.20 3.93 2.81
N LEU A 179 23.18 2.74 3.45
CA LEU A 179 22.85 2.59 4.86
C LEU A 179 23.92 3.18 5.76
N TYR A 180 25.18 2.79 5.53
CA TYR A 180 26.28 3.24 6.38
C TYR A 180 26.57 4.74 6.19
N SER A 181 26.47 5.26 4.97
CA SER A 181 26.58 6.70 4.75
C SER A 181 25.46 7.47 5.47
N LEU A 182 24.20 7.00 5.39
CA LEU A 182 23.08 7.61 6.12
C LEU A 182 23.30 7.59 7.65
N TRP A 183 23.81 6.49 8.19
CA TRP A 183 24.11 6.39 9.61
C TRP A 183 25.30 7.26 10.04
N ALA A 184 26.23 7.52 9.14
CA ALA A 184 27.39 8.39 9.40
C ALA A 184 27.08 9.89 9.32
N ILE A 185 26.10 10.31 8.47
CA ILE A 185 25.78 11.73 8.25
C ILE A 185 25.59 12.50 9.56
N PHE A 186 24.71 12.04 10.43
CA PHE A 186 24.32 12.82 11.61
C PHE A 186 25.31 12.74 12.76
N PRO A 187 25.98 11.63 13.07
CA PRO A 187 27.11 11.61 14.00
C PRO A 187 28.27 12.49 13.51
N LEU A 188 28.58 12.47 12.19
CA LEU A 188 29.62 13.33 11.63
C LEU A 188 29.20 14.81 11.64
N ARG A 189 27.92 15.12 11.43
CA ARG A 189 27.38 16.45 11.62
C ARG A 189 27.55 16.92 13.06
N LEU A 190 27.16 16.09 14.04
CA LEU A 190 27.33 16.42 15.45
C LEU A 190 28.80 16.68 15.79
N LEU A 191 29.71 15.86 15.26
CA LEU A 191 31.14 16.06 15.46
C LEU A 191 31.62 17.36 14.84
N ALA A 192 31.24 17.67 13.61
CA ALA A 192 31.63 18.87 12.89
C ALA A 192 31.09 20.16 13.59
N GLU A 193 29.81 20.15 13.98
CA GLU A 193 29.20 21.26 14.72
C GLU A 193 29.80 21.38 16.16
N GLY A 194 30.16 20.25 16.79
CA GLY A 194 30.86 20.23 18.07
C GLY A 194 32.22 20.94 18.03
N PHE A 195 33.02 20.75 16.98
CA PHE A 195 34.28 21.45 16.78
C PHE A 195 34.14 22.96 16.51
N THR A 196 32.96 23.42 16.05
CA THR A 196 32.73 24.83 15.73
C THR A 196 31.84 25.56 16.73
N ALA A 197 31.33 24.89 17.76
CA ALA A 197 30.30 25.42 18.65
C ALA A 197 30.76 26.60 19.51
N ASP A 198 32.06 26.78 19.75
CA ASP A 198 32.67 27.91 20.43
C ASP A 198 32.76 29.18 19.54
N ILE A 199 32.82 28.97 18.22
CA ILE A 199 32.96 30.04 17.22
C ILE A 199 31.60 30.43 16.63
N SER A 200 30.80 29.45 16.23
CA SER A 200 29.56 29.66 15.48
C SER A 200 28.29 29.51 16.32
N GLY A 201 28.44 29.33 17.63
CA GLY A 201 27.33 29.13 18.55
C GLY A 201 26.79 27.69 18.52
N GLY A 202 26.19 27.27 19.61
CA GLY A 202 25.60 25.96 19.83
C GLY A 202 24.73 25.95 21.05
N SER A 203 24.13 24.82 21.38
CA SER A 203 23.30 24.66 22.56
C SER A 203 23.74 23.44 23.38
N PHE A 204 22.83 22.84 24.11
CA PHE A 204 23.12 21.79 25.10
C PHE A 204 23.92 20.61 24.56
N LEU A 205 23.63 20.16 23.32
CA LEU A 205 24.29 18.98 22.74
C LEU A 205 25.66 19.32 22.13
N THR A 206 25.69 20.31 21.24
CA THR A 206 26.91 20.73 20.53
C THR A 206 27.93 21.38 21.43
N LYS A 207 27.51 22.25 22.42
CA LYS A 207 28.43 22.83 23.41
C LYS A 207 28.98 21.79 24.37
N SER A 208 28.17 20.82 24.82
CA SER A 208 28.68 19.74 25.69
C SER A 208 29.74 18.91 24.97
N LEU A 209 29.51 18.60 23.69
CA LEU A 209 30.50 17.91 22.89
C LEU A 209 31.75 18.77 22.67
N ASN A 210 31.61 20.06 22.39
CA ASN A 210 32.73 20.98 22.22
C ASN A 210 33.61 21.01 23.49
N HIS A 211 32.99 21.06 24.67
CA HIS A 211 33.72 21.04 25.95
C HIS A 211 34.52 19.74 26.13
N ILE A 212 33.95 18.61 25.74
CA ILE A 212 34.65 17.32 25.76
C ILE A 212 35.80 17.33 24.75
N LEU A 213 35.57 17.77 23.52
CA LEU A 213 36.57 17.79 22.46
C LEU A 213 37.75 18.70 22.84
N ASN A 214 37.49 19.87 23.37
CA ASN A 214 38.52 20.84 23.80
C ASN A 214 39.35 20.34 24.99
N SER A 215 38.83 19.41 25.80
CA SER A 215 39.62 18.79 26.90
C SER A 215 40.68 17.79 26.40
N PHE A 216 40.47 17.20 25.20
CA PHE A 216 41.40 16.24 24.61
C PHE A 216 42.18 16.77 23.40
N LEU A 217 41.61 17.74 22.67
CA LEU A 217 42.10 18.28 21.41
C LEU A 217 42.08 19.82 21.50
N SER A 218 43.11 20.39 22.06
CA SER A 218 43.22 21.85 22.29
C SER A 218 43.39 22.70 21.03
N ASP A 219 43.41 22.08 19.83
CA ASP A 219 43.66 22.76 18.57
C ASP A 219 42.48 22.54 17.58
N HIS A 220 42.07 23.64 16.90
CA HIS A 220 41.00 23.62 15.87
C HIS A 220 41.42 22.92 14.56
N THR A 221 42.58 22.25 14.49
CA THR A 221 43.10 21.57 13.32
C THR A 221 42.16 20.47 12.82
N ASN A 222 41.40 19.84 13.72
CA ASN A 222 40.45 18.75 13.38
C ASN A 222 39.09 19.24 12.89
N MET A 223 38.79 20.53 12.91
CA MET A 223 37.51 21.11 12.46
C MET A 223 37.29 20.83 10.97
N LEU A 224 38.23 21.18 10.12
CA LEU A 224 38.11 20.99 8.68
C LEU A 224 37.97 19.53 8.24
N PRO A 225 38.75 18.58 8.76
CA PRO A 225 38.54 17.15 8.50
C PRO A 225 37.13 16.64 8.88
N ALA A 226 36.54 17.11 9.99
CA ALA A 226 35.20 16.71 10.39
C ALA A 226 34.12 17.21 9.40
N TRP A 227 34.24 18.44 8.91
CA TRP A 227 33.35 18.96 7.87
C TRP A 227 33.51 18.26 6.52
N TRP A 228 34.73 17.88 6.14
CA TRP A 228 34.99 17.03 4.97
C TRP A 228 34.31 15.67 5.12
N ALA A 229 34.45 14.99 6.26
CA ALA A 229 33.83 13.70 6.50
C ALA A 229 32.30 13.78 6.43
N TYR A 230 31.68 14.82 7.01
CA TYR A 230 30.25 15.06 6.92
C TYR A 230 29.78 15.28 5.48
N SER A 231 30.46 16.15 4.73
CA SER A 231 30.15 16.43 3.33
C SER A 231 30.31 15.20 2.42
N CYS A 232 31.39 14.43 2.61
CA CYS A 232 31.60 13.17 1.90
C CYS A 232 30.49 12.14 2.18
N ALA A 233 30.06 12.00 3.44
CA ALA A 233 28.96 11.10 3.80
C ALA A 233 27.65 11.49 3.10
N LEU A 234 27.33 12.80 3.04
CA LEU A 234 26.18 13.33 2.29
C LEU A 234 26.32 13.08 0.79
N GLY A 235 27.46 13.39 0.21
CA GLY A 235 27.72 13.20 -1.22
C GLY A 235 27.59 11.75 -1.64
N ILE A 236 28.21 10.83 -0.92
CA ILE A 236 28.11 9.38 -1.15
C ILE A 236 26.66 8.94 -1.06
N PHE A 237 25.93 9.37 -0.01
CA PHE A 237 24.52 9.01 0.15
C PHE A 237 23.69 9.44 -1.06
N PHE A 238 23.82 10.69 -1.51
CA PHE A 238 23.05 11.22 -2.63
C PHE A 238 23.40 10.55 -3.98
N VAL A 239 24.67 10.23 -4.22
CA VAL A 239 25.10 9.53 -5.45
C VAL A 239 24.57 8.11 -5.50
N VAL A 240 24.58 7.36 -4.38
CA VAL A 240 24.11 5.98 -4.39
C VAL A 240 22.59 5.83 -4.22
N LEU A 241 21.89 6.88 -3.77
CA LEU A 241 20.47 6.88 -3.46
C LEU A 241 19.60 6.32 -4.58
N PRO A 242 19.74 6.70 -5.88
CA PRO A 242 18.94 6.18 -6.98
C PRO A 242 19.01 4.66 -7.18
N PHE A 243 20.14 4.05 -6.82
CA PHE A 243 20.43 2.64 -7.02
C PHE A 243 20.10 1.77 -5.81
N THR A 244 19.64 2.41 -4.72
CA THR A 244 19.36 1.77 -3.43
C THR A 244 17.87 1.73 -3.12
N ARG A 245 17.52 1.05 -2.02
CA ARG A 245 16.18 1.08 -1.45
C ARG A 245 15.75 2.47 -0.96
N TYR A 246 16.70 3.37 -0.73
CA TYR A 246 16.45 4.73 -0.23
C TYR A 246 15.83 5.64 -1.30
N MET A 247 15.82 5.23 -2.57
CA MET A 247 15.09 5.94 -3.62
C MET A 247 13.59 6.11 -3.31
N HIS A 248 13.03 5.34 -2.38
CA HIS A 248 11.64 5.55 -1.93
C HIS A 248 11.41 6.96 -1.34
N ILE A 249 12.43 7.59 -0.74
CA ILE A 249 12.31 8.91 -0.11
C ILE A 249 11.79 9.97 -1.12
N PRO A 250 12.49 10.27 -2.23
CA PRO A 250 11.99 11.24 -3.20
C PRO A 250 10.81 10.70 -4.04
N THR A 251 10.76 9.40 -4.31
CA THR A 251 9.71 8.86 -5.19
C THR A 251 8.36 8.72 -4.51
N GLU A 252 8.28 8.60 -3.19
CA GLU A 252 7.02 8.58 -2.46
C GLU A 252 6.30 9.94 -2.53
N ILE A 253 7.06 11.04 -2.49
CA ILE A 253 6.54 12.40 -2.67
C ILE A 253 5.85 12.54 -4.03
N LEU A 254 6.39 11.91 -5.09
CA LEU A 254 5.76 11.87 -6.40
C LEU A 254 4.58 10.88 -6.48
N LEU A 255 4.68 9.74 -5.79
CA LEU A 255 3.69 8.68 -5.84
C LEU A 255 2.33 9.14 -5.28
N ILE A 256 2.34 9.94 -4.21
CA ILE A 256 1.14 10.41 -3.53
C ILE A 256 0.24 11.26 -4.46
N PRO A 257 0.73 12.33 -5.14
CA PRO A 257 -0.07 13.09 -6.08
C PRO A 257 -0.58 12.27 -7.27
N LEU A 258 0.22 11.36 -7.82
CA LEU A 258 -0.20 10.46 -8.90
C LEU A 258 -1.37 9.57 -8.45
N ARG A 259 -1.30 9.01 -7.25
CA ARG A 259 -2.37 8.20 -6.64
C ARG A 259 -3.62 9.04 -6.39
N ASN A 260 -3.48 10.23 -5.83
CA ASN A 260 -4.60 11.12 -5.52
C ASN A 260 -5.29 11.67 -6.77
N ALA A 261 -4.59 11.75 -7.91
CA ALA A 261 -5.16 12.03 -9.22
C ALA A 261 -5.94 10.84 -9.83
N GLY A 262 -6.02 9.69 -9.13
CA GLY A 262 -6.75 8.50 -9.59
C GLY A 262 -6.10 7.78 -10.76
N ILE A 263 -4.78 7.92 -10.94
CA ILE A 263 -4.06 7.23 -12.02
C ILE A 263 -3.97 5.75 -11.73
N LYS A 264 -4.33 4.92 -12.71
CA LYS A 264 -4.30 3.45 -12.62
C LYS A 264 -3.03 2.88 -13.27
N ILE A 265 -2.59 1.71 -12.79
CA ILE A 265 -1.52 0.93 -13.43
C ILE A 265 -2.06 0.30 -14.72
N ARG A 266 -1.52 0.70 -15.87
CA ARG A 266 -1.86 0.12 -17.17
C ARG A 266 -0.73 -0.76 -17.73
N ASN A 267 0.51 -0.47 -17.35
CA ASN A 267 1.70 -1.19 -17.77
C ASN A 267 2.63 -1.35 -16.57
N ALA A 268 3.13 -2.54 -16.31
CA ALA A 268 3.94 -2.84 -15.13
C ALA A 268 5.32 -2.16 -15.09
N ARG A 269 5.79 -1.61 -16.23
CA ARG A 269 7.17 -1.09 -16.38
C ARG A 269 7.25 0.38 -16.73
N LYS A 270 6.13 1.03 -16.99
CA LYS A 270 6.07 2.42 -17.46
C LYS A 270 5.16 3.27 -16.58
N GLY A 271 5.38 4.58 -16.62
CA GLY A 271 4.52 5.55 -15.97
C GLY A 271 4.33 5.32 -14.48
N PHE A 272 3.08 5.24 -14.02
CA PHE A 272 2.73 5.12 -12.61
C PHE A 272 3.29 3.86 -11.94
N ALA A 273 3.32 2.72 -12.65
CA ALA A 273 3.92 1.49 -12.13
C ALA A 273 5.41 1.66 -11.81
N LYS A 274 6.15 2.39 -12.65
CA LYS A 274 7.56 2.68 -12.41
C LYS A 274 7.75 3.51 -11.14
N ALA A 275 6.91 4.51 -10.91
CA ALA A 275 6.92 5.29 -9.66
C ALA A 275 6.68 4.37 -8.45
N GLN A 276 5.71 3.46 -8.50
CA GLN A 276 5.44 2.50 -7.41
C GLN A 276 6.61 1.55 -7.15
N VAL A 277 7.23 1.02 -8.20
CA VAL A 277 8.38 0.10 -8.09
C VAL A 277 9.56 0.80 -7.40
N TYR A 278 9.84 2.05 -7.75
CA TYR A 278 10.93 2.82 -7.13
C TYR A 278 10.59 3.32 -5.71
N SER A 279 9.31 3.50 -5.39
CA SER A 279 8.86 3.83 -4.03
C SER A 279 8.91 2.65 -3.06
N CYS A 280 9.19 1.43 -3.51
CA CYS A 280 9.29 0.27 -2.64
C CYS A 280 10.59 0.29 -1.80
N PRO A 281 10.54 0.46 -0.44
CA PRO A 281 11.73 0.51 0.41
C PRO A 281 12.34 -0.87 0.67
N SER A 282 11.82 -1.92 0.05
CA SER A 282 12.22 -3.32 0.29
C SER A 282 12.21 -3.73 1.78
N CYS A 283 11.29 -3.19 2.57
CA CYS A 283 11.21 -3.38 4.02
C CYS A 283 10.84 -4.82 4.44
N GLY A 284 10.16 -5.59 3.57
CA GLY A 284 9.78 -6.98 3.84
C GLY A 284 8.44 -7.18 4.53
N LEU A 285 7.69 -6.13 4.90
CA LEU A 285 6.36 -6.26 5.55
C LEU A 285 5.38 -7.12 4.75
N CYS A 286 5.43 -7.01 3.43
CA CYS A 286 4.61 -7.84 2.54
C CYS A 286 5.02 -9.32 2.52
N ILE A 287 6.21 -9.69 3.00
CA ILE A 287 6.63 -11.08 3.15
C ILE A 287 5.88 -11.72 4.33
N ASP A 288 5.89 -11.03 5.48
CA ASP A 288 5.24 -11.54 6.69
C ASP A 288 3.71 -11.63 6.56
N ALA A 289 3.12 -10.74 5.77
CA ALA A 289 1.69 -10.71 5.54
C ALA A 289 1.20 -11.65 4.44
N CYS A 290 2.07 -12.07 3.54
CA CYS A 290 1.68 -12.88 2.39
C CYS A 290 1.24 -14.28 2.84
N PRO A 291 0.02 -14.76 2.46
CA PRO A 291 -0.41 -16.13 2.75
C PRO A 291 0.58 -17.18 2.26
N MET A 292 1.25 -16.91 1.13
CA MET A 292 2.32 -17.79 0.61
C MET A 292 3.56 -17.83 1.50
N GLY A 293 3.76 -16.87 2.37
CA GLY A 293 4.86 -16.80 3.32
C GLY A 293 4.81 -17.86 4.42
N VAL A 294 3.66 -18.53 4.60
CA VAL A 294 3.54 -19.72 5.47
C VAL A 294 4.47 -20.83 4.98
N MET A 295 4.69 -20.89 3.68
CA MET A 295 5.63 -21.82 3.05
C MET A 295 6.99 -21.14 2.88
N LYS A 296 8.00 -21.56 3.64
CA LYS A 296 9.36 -21.00 3.61
C LYS A 296 9.96 -20.90 2.19
N THR A 297 9.58 -21.80 1.29
CA THR A 297 10.05 -21.91 -0.10
C THR A 297 9.61 -20.76 -1.02
N HIS A 298 8.53 -20.01 -0.68
CA HIS A 298 7.93 -18.98 -1.55
C HIS A 298 8.21 -17.53 -1.13
N ILE A 299 9.11 -17.30 -0.19
CA ILE A 299 9.48 -15.95 0.24
C ILE A 299 9.92 -15.09 -0.96
N LYS A 300 10.70 -15.68 -1.87
CA LYS A 300 11.23 -15.00 -3.07
C LYS A 300 10.18 -14.70 -4.15
N ASP A 301 8.94 -15.16 -3.98
CA ASP A 301 7.82 -14.93 -4.91
C ASP A 301 6.89 -13.81 -4.44
N THR A 302 7.20 -13.16 -3.31
CA THR A 302 6.40 -12.05 -2.76
C THR A 302 6.62 -10.73 -3.51
N THR A 303 5.75 -9.75 -3.28
CA THR A 303 5.75 -8.46 -4.00
C THR A 303 7.06 -7.69 -3.91
N VAL A 304 7.76 -7.73 -2.79
CA VAL A 304 9.06 -7.06 -2.65
C VAL A 304 10.11 -7.61 -3.62
N TYR A 305 10.09 -8.93 -3.86
CA TYR A 305 11.01 -9.54 -4.82
C TYR A 305 10.58 -9.28 -6.27
N LEU A 306 9.27 -9.22 -6.56
CA LEU A 306 8.79 -8.75 -7.87
C LEU A 306 9.33 -7.35 -8.17
N ASN A 307 9.18 -6.40 -7.23
CA ASN A 307 9.67 -5.03 -7.41
C ASN A 307 11.20 -4.98 -7.63
N ARG A 308 11.94 -5.84 -6.93
CA ARG A 308 13.39 -5.96 -7.15
C ARG A 308 13.74 -6.47 -8.54
N GLN A 309 13.00 -7.45 -9.06
CA GLN A 309 13.23 -7.97 -10.41
C GLN A 309 12.80 -6.97 -11.48
N LEU A 310 11.71 -6.23 -11.26
CA LEU A 310 11.28 -5.13 -12.13
C LEU A 310 12.33 -4.02 -12.22
N ARG A 311 13.00 -3.66 -11.12
CA ARG A 311 14.13 -2.71 -11.14
C ARG A 311 15.34 -3.23 -11.93
N ARG A 312 15.56 -4.55 -11.92
CA ARG A 312 16.69 -5.23 -12.59
C ARG A 312 16.40 -5.67 -14.01
N ASN A 313 15.14 -5.50 -14.49
CA ASN A 313 14.65 -5.99 -15.79
C ASN A 313 14.91 -7.49 -16.03
N ASN A 314 14.80 -8.33 -14.98
CA ASN A 314 14.98 -9.78 -15.10
C ASN A 314 13.66 -10.44 -15.54
N GLU A 315 13.44 -10.53 -16.86
CA GLU A 315 12.21 -10.99 -17.50
C GLU A 315 11.76 -12.36 -16.99
N ARG A 316 12.62 -13.36 -17.09
CA ARG A 316 12.32 -14.73 -16.69
C ARG A 316 11.79 -14.82 -15.26
N ARG A 317 12.46 -14.12 -14.34
CA ARG A 317 12.08 -14.14 -12.92
C ARG A 317 10.82 -13.32 -12.64
N ILE A 318 10.59 -12.24 -13.38
CA ILE A 318 9.38 -11.41 -13.29
C ILE A 318 8.14 -12.23 -13.66
N GLU A 319 8.21 -12.99 -14.77
CA GLU A 319 7.11 -13.84 -15.23
C GLU A 319 6.79 -14.93 -14.20
N GLU A 320 7.81 -15.66 -13.75
CA GLU A 320 7.65 -16.72 -12.75
C GLU A 320 7.00 -16.22 -11.45
N ILE A 321 7.47 -15.09 -10.90
CA ILE A 321 6.90 -14.50 -9.69
C ILE A 321 5.46 -14.01 -9.92
N SER A 322 5.16 -13.47 -11.11
CA SER A 322 3.85 -12.92 -11.41
C SER A 322 2.75 -13.97 -11.39
N ASP A 323 3.06 -15.23 -11.76
CA ASP A 323 2.09 -16.33 -11.84
C ASP A 323 1.78 -16.98 -10.50
N LYS A 324 2.76 -16.97 -9.60
CA LYS A 324 2.64 -17.58 -8.29
C LYS A 324 1.92 -16.70 -7.25
N CYS A 325 0.89 -15.96 -7.63
CA CYS A 325 0.21 -15.03 -6.73
C CYS A 325 -1.29 -15.22 -6.70
N LEU A 326 -1.88 -15.22 -5.50
CA LEU A 326 -3.32 -15.27 -5.28
C LEU A 326 -4.05 -13.95 -5.65
N LEU A 327 -3.34 -12.86 -5.89
CA LEU A 327 -3.91 -11.52 -6.10
C LEU A 327 -4.84 -11.03 -4.97
N CYS A 328 -4.65 -11.54 -3.75
CA CYS A 328 -5.51 -11.25 -2.60
C CYS A 328 -5.37 -9.82 -2.02
N GLY A 329 -4.49 -8.98 -2.56
CA GLY A 329 -4.31 -7.58 -2.17
C GLY A 329 -3.73 -7.34 -0.76
N LYS A 330 -3.36 -8.38 0.01
CA LYS A 330 -2.87 -8.19 1.38
C LYS A 330 -1.55 -7.40 1.44
N CYS A 331 -0.65 -7.63 0.49
CA CYS A 331 0.60 -6.87 0.36
C CYS A 331 0.35 -5.39 0.06
N THR A 332 -0.68 -5.06 -0.72
CA THR A 332 -1.13 -3.69 -1.02
C THR A 332 -1.71 -3.02 0.23
N ALA A 333 -2.60 -3.73 0.94
CA ALA A 333 -3.28 -3.19 2.12
C ALA A 333 -2.34 -2.84 3.28
N ILE A 334 -1.22 -3.55 3.42
CA ILE A 334 -0.26 -3.32 4.50
C ILE A 334 0.93 -2.45 4.10
N CYS A 335 1.07 -2.11 2.82
CA CYS A 335 2.22 -1.35 2.32
C CYS A 335 2.17 0.09 2.85
N PRO A 336 3.16 0.54 3.64
CA PRO A 336 3.14 1.90 4.19
C PRO A 336 3.23 2.96 3.10
N VAL A 337 3.97 2.69 2.03
CA VAL A 337 4.14 3.60 0.87
C VAL A 337 3.07 3.43 -0.21
N GLY A 338 2.14 2.47 -0.05
CA GLY A 338 0.99 2.29 -0.94
C GLY A 338 1.31 1.66 -2.30
N VAL A 339 2.29 0.75 -2.37
CA VAL A 339 2.57 -0.04 -3.59
C VAL A 339 1.46 -1.07 -3.82
N GLU A 340 0.84 -1.05 -4.98
CA GLU A 340 -0.27 -1.92 -5.39
C GLU A 340 0.25 -3.22 -6.04
N GLY A 341 0.76 -4.13 -5.22
CA GLY A 341 1.44 -5.33 -5.69
C GLY A 341 0.58 -6.33 -6.48
N ASP A 342 -0.72 -6.40 -6.22
CA ASP A 342 -1.69 -7.19 -6.96
C ASP A 342 -1.93 -6.60 -8.36
N LYS A 343 -2.11 -5.29 -8.46
CA LYS A 343 -2.31 -4.59 -9.74
C LYS A 343 -1.05 -4.62 -10.61
N LEU A 344 0.15 -4.48 -10.01
CA LEU A 344 1.42 -4.65 -10.73
C LEU A 344 1.54 -6.03 -11.37
N ARG A 345 1.09 -7.10 -10.68
CA ARG A 345 1.09 -8.45 -11.25
C ARG A 345 0.11 -8.62 -12.39
N ILE A 346 -1.10 -8.10 -12.25
CA ILE A 346 -2.10 -8.12 -13.34
C ILE A 346 -1.53 -7.41 -14.57
N ALA A 347 -0.97 -6.20 -14.40
CA ALA A 347 -0.36 -5.46 -15.48
C ALA A 347 0.86 -6.19 -16.10
N GLN A 348 1.64 -6.92 -15.30
CA GLN A 348 2.75 -7.73 -15.83
C GLN A 348 2.24 -8.93 -16.62
N ARG A 349 1.20 -9.60 -16.15
CA ARG A 349 0.56 -10.71 -16.87
C ARG A 349 0.00 -10.27 -18.23
N SER A 350 -0.58 -9.06 -18.32
CA SER A 350 -1.13 -8.53 -19.58
C SER A 350 -0.08 -8.14 -20.63
N MET A 351 1.20 -8.07 -20.25
CA MET A 351 2.29 -7.75 -21.16
C MET A 351 2.91 -8.98 -21.83
N ARG A 352 2.44 -10.17 -21.55
CA ARG A 352 2.98 -11.41 -22.12
C ARG A 352 2.63 -11.56 -23.59
N LYS A 353 3.57 -12.14 -24.34
CA LYS A 353 3.35 -12.53 -25.75
C LYS A 353 2.42 -13.76 -25.89
N TYR A 354 2.43 -14.64 -24.88
CA TYR A 354 1.66 -15.89 -24.89
C TYR A 354 0.63 -15.88 -23.76
N ALA A 355 -0.61 -16.23 -24.09
CA ALA A 355 -1.66 -16.41 -23.10
C ALA A 355 -1.37 -17.68 -22.29
N VAL A 356 -1.21 -17.55 -20.99
CA VAL A 356 -1.20 -18.71 -20.08
C VAL A 356 -2.64 -19.02 -19.74
N ASN A 357 -3.09 -20.24 -19.99
CA ASN A 357 -4.37 -20.70 -19.51
C ASN A 357 -4.32 -20.84 -18.00
N PRO A 358 -5.24 -20.23 -17.26
CA PRO A 358 -5.34 -20.50 -15.83
C PRO A 358 -5.64 -21.99 -15.64
N ASP A 359 -4.92 -22.61 -14.73
CA ASP A 359 -5.22 -23.98 -14.31
C ASP A 359 -6.48 -23.94 -13.43
N TYR A 360 -7.61 -24.21 -14.02
CA TYR A 360 -8.90 -24.41 -13.35
C TYR A 360 -9.19 -25.90 -13.11
N SER A 361 -8.17 -26.75 -13.07
CA SER A 361 -8.27 -28.20 -12.85
C SER A 361 -8.89 -28.59 -11.50
N GLY A 362 -9.92 -28.03 -11.11
CA GLY A 362 -10.76 -28.24 -9.92
C GLY A 362 -12.09 -27.55 -10.06
N ILE A 363 -12.31 -26.89 -11.18
CA ILE A 363 -13.58 -26.28 -11.55
C ILE A 363 -14.02 -27.00 -12.83
N ASP A 364 -15.08 -27.80 -12.71
CA ASP A 364 -15.65 -28.45 -13.86
C ASP A 364 -16.30 -27.40 -14.77
N THR A 365 -15.58 -27.02 -15.82
CA THR A 365 -16.02 -26.01 -16.79
C THR A 365 -16.97 -26.57 -17.83
N ALA A 366 -17.17 -27.89 -17.86
CA ALA A 366 -18.10 -28.58 -18.79
C ALA A 366 -19.58 -28.32 -18.44
N LEU A 367 -19.85 -27.82 -17.23
CA LEU A 367 -21.20 -27.54 -16.73
C LEU A 367 -21.68 -26.11 -16.95
N LEU A 368 -20.96 -25.28 -17.69
CA LEU A 368 -21.39 -23.90 -17.96
C LEU A 368 -22.25 -23.87 -19.23
N PRO A 369 -23.58 -23.73 -19.14
CA PRO A 369 -24.45 -23.62 -20.30
C PRO A 369 -24.17 -22.33 -21.10
N VAL A 370 -24.34 -22.44 -22.42
CA VAL A 370 -23.83 -21.46 -23.40
C VAL A 370 -24.90 -20.47 -23.89
N SER A 371 -26.12 -20.48 -23.38
CA SER A 371 -27.18 -19.65 -23.94
C SER A 371 -27.92 -18.80 -22.91
N PRO A 372 -28.18 -17.50 -23.17
CA PRO A 372 -28.98 -16.67 -22.30
C PRO A 372 -30.48 -16.85 -22.62
N GLY A 373 -31.22 -17.43 -21.69
CA GLY A 373 -32.67 -17.33 -21.67
C GLY A 373 -33.07 -16.02 -20.97
N LEU A 374 -33.89 -15.22 -21.61
CA LEU A 374 -34.55 -14.07 -21.00
C LEU A 374 -35.71 -14.58 -20.14
N ALA A 375 -35.70 -14.27 -18.84
CA ALA A 375 -36.80 -14.63 -17.96
C ALA A 375 -37.98 -13.67 -18.13
N ASP A 376 -39.20 -14.23 -17.91
CA ASP A 376 -40.51 -13.59 -18.07
C ASP A 376 -40.70 -12.37 -17.14
N PRO A 377 -41.13 -11.20 -17.64
CA PRO A 377 -41.25 -9.98 -16.86
C PRO A 377 -42.63 -9.87 -16.21
N SER A 378 -42.85 -10.58 -15.14
CA SER A 378 -44.12 -10.45 -14.42
C SER A 378 -43.93 -10.16 -12.92
N VAL A 379 -43.47 -8.98 -12.57
CA VAL A 379 -43.89 -8.23 -11.37
C VAL A 379 -43.41 -6.77 -11.52
N ALA A 380 -44.34 -5.86 -11.73
CA ALA A 380 -44.12 -4.42 -11.74
C ALA A 380 -44.00 -3.94 -10.28
N THR A 381 -42.78 -3.64 -9.84
CA THR A 381 -42.51 -2.88 -8.61
C THR A 381 -41.59 -1.71 -8.94
N ASP A 382 -41.68 -0.59 -8.22
CA ASP A 382 -40.89 0.64 -8.44
C ASP A 382 -39.37 0.41 -8.33
N ASP A 383 -38.93 -0.71 -7.73
CA ASP A 383 -37.51 -1.11 -7.58
C ASP A 383 -37.17 -2.19 -8.60
N LYS A 384 -36.80 -1.79 -9.82
CA LYS A 384 -36.35 -2.75 -10.82
C LYS A 384 -34.93 -3.25 -10.48
N VAL A 385 -34.85 -4.41 -9.79
CA VAL A 385 -33.58 -5.05 -9.39
C VAL A 385 -33.19 -6.10 -10.44
N LEU A 386 -31.98 -5.99 -10.98
CA LEU A 386 -31.36 -7.04 -11.78
C LEU A 386 -30.41 -7.85 -10.89
N TYR A 387 -30.70 -9.13 -10.70
CA TYR A 387 -29.88 -10.03 -9.91
C TYR A 387 -28.90 -10.77 -10.80
N PHE A 388 -27.61 -10.66 -10.48
CA PHE A 388 -26.51 -11.40 -11.13
C PHE A 388 -25.78 -12.22 -10.08
N ALA A 389 -25.97 -13.54 -10.07
CA ALA A 389 -25.37 -14.45 -9.11
C ALA A 389 -23.86 -14.64 -9.36
N GLY A 390 -23.47 -14.72 -10.63
CA GLY A 390 -22.10 -14.95 -11.08
C GLY A 390 -21.74 -16.43 -11.22
N CYS A 391 -20.82 -16.74 -12.13
CA CYS A 391 -20.43 -18.11 -12.51
C CYS A 391 -19.96 -18.99 -11.34
N MET A 392 -19.38 -18.39 -10.29
CA MET A 392 -18.96 -19.16 -9.11
C MET A 392 -20.13 -19.58 -8.23
N THR A 393 -21.27 -18.90 -8.29
CA THR A 393 -22.47 -19.25 -7.56
C THR A 393 -23.16 -20.48 -8.18
N ALA A 394 -22.95 -20.73 -9.47
CA ALA A 394 -23.39 -21.97 -10.10
C ALA A 394 -22.77 -23.23 -9.47
N LEU A 395 -21.56 -23.11 -8.89
CA LEU A 395 -20.91 -24.20 -8.13
C LEU A 395 -21.40 -24.29 -6.66
N THR A 396 -22.20 -23.33 -6.21
CA THR A 396 -22.80 -23.26 -4.87
C THR A 396 -24.24 -22.76 -4.99
N PRO A 397 -25.14 -23.55 -5.63
CA PRO A 397 -26.49 -23.10 -5.97
C PRO A 397 -27.38 -22.76 -4.74
N SER A 398 -27.01 -23.23 -3.57
CA SER A 398 -27.68 -22.86 -2.31
C SER A 398 -27.64 -21.34 -2.03
N ILE A 399 -26.59 -20.63 -2.50
CA ILE A 399 -26.46 -19.18 -2.33
C ILE A 399 -27.50 -18.42 -3.18
N SER A 400 -27.66 -18.80 -4.46
CA SER A 400 -28.66 -18.16 -5.33
C SER A 400 -30.07 -18.47 -4.86
N LYS A 401 -30.36 -19.71 -4.45
CA LYS A 401 -31.65 -20.09 -3.89
C LYS A 401 -31.98 -19.31 -2.60
N ALA A 402 -31.02 -19.14 -1.71
CA ALA A 402 -31.18 -18.34 -0.50
C ALA A 402 -31.46 -16.86 -0.84
N MET A 403 -30.73 -16.31 -1.83
CA MET A 403 -30.98 -14.92 -2.27
C MET A 403 -32.35 -14.74 -2.91
N GLU A 404 -32.79 -15.67 -3.76
CA GLU A 404 -34.15 -15.64 -4.34
C GLU A 404 -35.20 -15.71 -3.24
N SER A 405 -35.06 -16.60 -2.26
CA SER A 405 -35.94 -16.69 -1.10
C SER A 405 -36.00 -15.38 -0.30
N ILE A 406 -34.84 -14.78 0.00
CA ILE A 406 -34.75 -13.49 0.71
C ILE A 406 -35.48 -12.38 -0.07
N LEU A 407 -35.26 -12.29 -1.39
CA LEU A 407 -35.90 -11.28 -2.22
C LEU A 407 -37.42 -11.42 -2.23
N VAL A 408 -37.92 -12.66 -2.35
CA VAL A 408 -39.36 -12.97 -2.31
C VAL A 408 -39.94 -12.63 -0.93
N LYS A 409 -39.33 -13.08 0.18
CA LYS A 409 -39.76 -12.79 1.55
C LYS A 409 -39.76 -11.29 1.86
N ALA A 410 -38.85 -10.52 1.26
CA ALA A 410 -38.76 -9.08 1.42
C ALA A 410 -39.68 -8.30 0.44
N GLY A 411 -40.45 -8.97 -0.42
CA GLY A 411 -41.32 -8.35 -1.40
C GLY A 411 -40.55 -7.52 -2.45
N VAL A 412 -39.36 -7.96 -2.86
CA VAL A 412 -38.55 -7.31 -3.88
C VAL A 412 -38.81 -7.92 -5.24
N GLY A 413 -39.27 -7.10 -6.20
CA GLY A 413 -39.32 -7.51 -7.60
C GLY A 413 -37.95 -7.53 -8.23
N TYR A 414 -37.57 -8.63 -8.87
CA TYR A 414 -36.26 -8.81 -9.48
C TYR A 414 -36.31 -9.61 -10.78
N GLU A 415 -35.32 -9.36 -11.62
CA GLU A 415 -35.00 -10.15 -12.81
C GLU A 415 -33.67 -10.87 -12.57
N PHE A 416 -33.61 -12.18 -12.86
CA PHE A 416 -32.40 -12.98 -12.65
C PHE A 416 -31.60 -13.08 -13.95
N MET A 417 -30.55 -12.26 -14.10
CA MET A 417 -29.78 -12.07 -15.32
C MET A 417 -29.06 -13.34 -15.83
N ASP A 418 -28.51 -14.12 -14.92
CA ASP A 418 -27.69 -15.32 -15.23
C ASP A 418 -28.31 -16.63 -14.70
N LYS A 419 -29.67 -16.70 -14.66
CA LYS A 419 -30.42 -17.86 -14.17
C LYS A 419 -30.08 -19.13 -14.92
N GLU A 420 -29.98 -19.06 -16.25
CA GLU A 420 -29.61 -20.15 -17.15
C GLU A 420 -28.09 -20.45 -17.13
N GLY A 421 -27.30 -19.69 -16.36
CA GLY A 421 -25.84 -19.79 -16.33
C GLY A 421 -25.15 -19.06 -17.49
N GLY A 422 -23.88 -19.36 -17.71
CA GLY A 422 -23.13 -18.94 -18.91
C GLY A 422 -22.59 -17.52 -18.94
N LEU A 423 -22.93 -16.64 -17.99
CA LEU A 423 -22.42 -15.28 -17.97
C LEU A 423 -21.22 -15.13 -17.01
N CYS A 424 -20.12 -14.57 -17.52
CA CYS A 424 -18.93 -14.28 -16.72
C CYS A 424 -18.71 -12.77 -16.64
N CYS A 425 -18.40 -12.27 -15.46
CA CYS A 425 -18.10 -10.84 -15.23
C CYS A 425 -16.79 -10.36 -15.87
N GLY A 426 -15.94 -11.24 -16.40
CA GLY A 426 -14.64 -10.92 -16.99
C GLY A 426 -13.47 -10.78 -15.99
N ARG A 427 -13.71 -10.80 -14.68
CA ARG A 427 -12.64 -10.66 -13.67
C ARG A 427 -11.59 -11.76 -13.72
N PRO A 428 -11.93 -13.07 -13.90
CA PRO A 428 -10.94 -14.12 -14.05
C PRO A 428 -9.99 -13.88 -15.23
N MET A 429 -10.51 -13.43 -16.36
CA MET A 429 -9.70 -13.08 -17.55
C MET A 429 -8.74 -11.92 -17.25
N MET A 430 -9.24 -10.89 -16.58
CA MET A 430 -8.40 -9.76 -16.13
C MET A 430 -7.28 -10.23 -15.19
N MET A 431 -7.59 -11.07 -14.20
CA MET A 431 -6.62 -11.64 -13.26
C MET A 431 -5.56 -12.50 -13.95
N ALA A 432 -5.92 -13.16 -15.04
CA ALA A 432 -5.01 -13.92 -15.90
C ALA A 432 -4.17 -13.04 -16.85
N GLY A 433 -4.48 -11.73 -16.95
CA GLY A 433 -3.82 -10.81 -17.87
C GLY A 433 -4.44 -10.74 -19.27
N ARG A 434 -5.59 -11.39 -19.50
CA ARG A 434 -6.31 -11.41 -20.78
C ARG A 434 -7.27 -10.22 -20.87
N LEU A 435 -6.72 -9.02 -20.93
CA LEU A 435 -7.50 -7.78 -20.82
C LEU A 435 -8.49 -7.58 -21.96
N ASP A 436 -8.16 -8.02 -23.19
CA ASP A 436 -9.06 -7.87 -24.34
C ASP A 436 -10.30 -8.75 -24.20
N GLN A 437 -10.13 -10.02 -23.77
CA GLN A 437 -11.24 -10.90 -23.48
C GLN A 437 -12.10 -10.36 -22.32
N ALA A 438 -11.46 -9.82 -21.27
CA ALA A 438 -12.19 -9.18 -20.17
C ALA A 438 -13.02 -7.99 -20.66
N ARG A 439 -12.49 -7.14 -21.57
CA ARG A 439 -13.22 -6.01 -22.16
C ARG A 439 -14.43 -6.47 -22.96
N GLN A 440 -14.29 -7.49 -23.81
CA GLN A 440 -15.40 -8.03 -24.57
C GLN A 440 -16.55 -8.49 -23.66
N MET A 441 -16.22 -9.14 -22.54
CA MET A 441 -17.22 -9.54 -21.55
C MET A 441 -17.87 -8.33 -20.88
N VAL A 442 -17.08 -7.31 -20.53
CA VAL A 442 -17.58 -6.06 -19.94
C VAL A 442 -18.55 -5.36 -20.90
N GLU A 443 -18.20 -5.25 -22.18
CA GLU A 443 -19.04 -4.63 -23.21
C GLU A 443 -20.35 -5.38 -23.40
N LYS A 444 -20.29 -6.73 -23.58
CA LYS A 444 -21.48 -7.59 -23.74
C LYS A 444 -22.43 -7.47 -22.53
N ASN A 445 -21.90 -7.62 -21.33
CA ASN A 445 -22.73 -7.56 -20.13
C ASN A 445 -23.28 -6.14 -19.88
N THR A 446 -22.51 -5.08 -20.20
CA THR A 446 -23.00 -3.70 -20.11
C THR A 446 -24.22 -3.47 -20.97
N GLU A 447 -24.23 -4.02 -22.18
CA GLU A 447 -25.38 -3.93 -23.10
C GLU A 447 -26.61 -4.65 -22.53
N ILE A 448 -26.45 -5.88 -22.02
CA ILE A 448 -27.55 -6.64 -21.39
C ILE A 448 -28.12 -5.85 -20.20
N ILE A 449 -27.26 -5.33 -19.30
CA ILE A 449 -27.69 -4.60 -18.13
C ILE A 449 -28.43 -3.30 -18.50
N ARG A 450 -27.97 -2.57 -19.51
CA ARG A 450 -28.65 -1.36 -19.98
C ARG A 450 -30.02 -1.65 -20.57
N ARG A 451 -30.15 -2.74 -21.33
CA ARG A 451 -31.43 -3.16 -21.93
C ARG A 451 -32.46 -3.60 -20.88
N SER A 452 -32.04 -4.13 -19.74
CA SER A 452 -32.97 -4.53 -18.67
C SER A 452 -33.73 -3.35 -18.07
N GLY A 453 -33.21 -2.12 -18.20
CA GLY A 453 -33.76 -0.92 -17.57
C GLY A 453 -33.72 -0.95 -16.04
N ALA A 454 -32.91 -1.82 -15.45
CA ALA A 454 -32.77 -1.92 -13.99
C ALA A 454 -32.12 -0.67 -13.39
N LYS A 455 -32.56 -0.30 -12.19
CA LYS A 455 -31.95 0.77 -11.39
C LYS A 455 -30.88 0.23 -10.42
N THR A 456 -30.99 -1.03 -10.04
CA THR A 456 -30.08 -1.70 -9.11
C THR A 456 -29.57 -3.01 -9.72
N LEU A 457 -28.23 -3.19 -9.75
CA LEU A 457 -27.57 -4.45 -10.06
C LEU A 457 -27.10 -5.10 -8.78
N LEU A 458 -27.77 -6.18 -8.38
CA LEU A 458 -27.50 -6.95 -7.17
C LEU A 458 -26.58 -8.14 -7.46
N LEU A 459 -25.52 -8.31 -6.65
CA LEU A 459 -24.45 -9.28 -6.92
C LEU A 459 -24.17 -10.17 -5.71
N SER A 460 -24.14 -11.48 -5.88
CA SER A 460 -23.78 -12.43 -4.80
C SER A 460 -22.27 -12.72 -4.73
N CYS A 461 -21.50 -12.37 -5.75
CA CYS A 461 -20.07 -12.67 -5.78
C CYS A 461 -19.23 -11.38 -5.65
N PRO A 462 -18.34 -11.25 -4.65
CA PRO A 462 -17.52 -10.06 -4.47
C PRO A 462 -16.47 -9.88 -5.58
N ILE A 463 -16.09 -10.95 -6.25
CA ILE A 463 -15.20 -10.91 -7.43
C ILE A 463 -15.92 -10.17 -8.57
N CYS A 464 -17.19 -10.49 -8.80
CA CYS A 464 -18.04 -9.79 -9.77
C CYS A 464 -18.31 -8.36 -9.33
N TYR A 465 -18.70 -8.14 -8.08
CA TYR A 465 -18.96 -6.82 -7.53
C TYR A 465 -17.79 -5.85 -7.74
N ARG A 466 -16.57 -6.31 -7.52
CA ARG A 466 -15.37 -5.48 -7.70
C ARG A 466 -15.20 -5.04 -9.15
N ILE A 467 -15.28 -5.95 -10.11
CA ILE A 467 -15.09 -5.59 -11.53
C ILE A 467 -16.23 -4.73 -12.05
N PHE A 468 -17.48 -4.97 -11.63
CA PHE A 468 -18.61 -4.12 -11.99
C PHE A 468 -18.42 -2.68 -11.50
N LYS A 469 -17.85 -2.47 -10.31
CA LYS A 469 -17.50 -1.13 -9.79
C LYS A 469 -16.27 -0.50 -10.45
N GLU A 470 -15.27 -1.27 -10.80
CA GLU A 470 -13.99 -0.73 -11.28
C GLU A 470 -13.93 -0.50 -12.78
N GLU A 471 -14.61 -1.34 -13.59
CA GLU A 471 -14.43 -1.39 -15.05
C GLU A 471 -15.72 -1.15 -15.85
N TYR A 472 -16.91 -1.48 -15.30
CA TYR A 472 -18.18 -1.24 -15.99
C TYR A 472 -18.61 0.22 -15.84
N ARG A 473 -19.12 0.80 -16.93
CA ARG A 473 -19.68 2.16 -16.94
C ARG A 473 -21.20 2.06 -16.92
N LEU A 474 -21.77 1.89 -15.74
CA LEU A 474 -23.21 1.73 -15.52
C LEU A 474 -23.79 3.04 -14.95
N GLU A 475 -23.93 4.04 -15.82
CA GLU A 475 -24.51 5.34 -15.42
C GLU A 475 -25.98 5.16 -15.06
N GLY A 476 -26.40 5.70 -13.90
CA GLY A 476 -27.77 5.62 -13.40
C GLY A 476 -28.16 4.25 -12.78
N ILE A 477 -27.25 3.28 -12.75
CA ILE A 477 -27.49 1.95 -12.14
C ILE A 477 -26.61 1.78 -10.90
N GLU A 478 -27.23 1.55 -9.76
CA GLU A 478 -26.50 1.27 -8.52
C GLU A 478 -26.00 -0.18 -8.50
N VAL A 479 -24.71 -0.38 -8.33
CA VAL A 479 -24.09 -1.70 -8.19
C VAL A 479 -23.95 -2.03 -6.72
N VAL A 480 -24.63 -3.09 -6.23
CA VAL A 480 -24.72 -3.45 -4.82
C VAL A 480 -24.35 -4.92 -4.60
N HIS A 481 -23.55 -5.21 -3.58
CA HIS A 481 -23.28 -6.57 -3.13
C HIS A 481 -24.41 -7.08 -2.23
N HIS A 482 -24.77 -8.36 -2.31
CA HIS A 482 -25.90 -8.92 -1.56
C HIS A 482 -25.83 -8.64 -0.06
N THR A 483 -24.67 -8.66 0.55
CA THR A 483 -24.49 -8.34 1.98
C THR A 483 -24.98 -6.94 2.33
N VAL A 484 -24.66 -5.94 1.48
CA VAL A 484 -25.11 -4.55 1.68
C VAL A 484 -26.61 -4.43 1.44
N TYR A 485 -27.11 -5.17 0.46
CA TYR A 485 -28.54 -5.18 0.12
C TYR A 485 -29.36 -5.83 1.26
N ILE A 486 -28.96 -7.00 1.76
CA ILE A 486 -29.61 -7.67 2.91
C ILE A 486 -29.63 -6.73 4.14
N ARG A 487 -28.49 -6.07 4.43
CA ARG A 487 -28.44 -5.08 5.50
C ARG A 487 -29.51 -3.99 5.35
N ARG A 488 -29.70 -3.47 4.12
CA ARG A 488 -30.73 -2.46 3.82
C ARG A 488 -32.14 -2.99 4.03
N LEU A 489 -32.41 -4.23 3.63
CA LEU A 489 -33.71 -4.87 3.83
C LEU A 489 -34.03 -5.04 5.33
N ILE A 490 -33.06 -5.43 6.14
CA ILE A 490 -33.18 -5.53 7.60
C ILE A 490 -33.42 -4.14 8.21
N ALA A 491 -32.60 -3.15 7.84
CA ALA A 491 -32.70 -1.80 8.39
C ALA A 491 -34.03 -1.10 8.03
N SER A 492 -34.60 -1.39 6.85
CA SER A 492 -35.91 -0.87 6.43
C SER A 492 -37.11 -1.66 7.00
N GLY A 493 -36.88 -2.73 7.76
CA GLY A 493 -37.92 -3.61 8.29
C GLY A 493 -38.62 -4.51 7.26
N ARG A 494 -38.16 -4.49 5.99
CA ARG A 494 -38.69 -5.38 4.93
C ARG A 494 -38.29 -6.84 5.13
N LEU A 495 -37.21 -7.09 5.87
CA LEU A 495 -36.75 -8.42 6.24
C LEU A 495 -36.60 -8.52 7.76
N LYS A 496 -37.40 -9.37 8.38
CA LYS A 496 -37.34 -9.62 9.83
C LYS A 496 -36.51 -10.87 10.09
N VAL A 497 -35.38 -10.74 10.77
CA VAL A 497 -34.45 -11.84 11.07
C VAL A 497 -34.60 -12.25 12.52
N GLY A 498 -34.85 -13.54 12.76
CA GLY A 498 -34.88 -14.14 14.10
C GLY A 498 -33.46 -14.39 14.61
N LYS A 499 -33.22 -14.08 15.89
CA LYS A 499 -31.95 -14.39 16.55
C LYS A 499 -31.87 -15.84 16.99
N THR A 500 -30.74 -16.49 16.64
CA THR A 500 -30.37 -17.81 17.16
C THR A 500 -29.34 -17.67 18.28
N GLY A 501 -29.19 -18.72 19.11
CA GLY A 501 -28.10 -18.80 20.10
C GLY A 501 -26.73 -19.11 19.51
N LEU A 502 -26.64 -19.31 18.18
CA LEU A 502 -25.40 -19.70 17.49
C LEU A 502 -24.39 -18.57 17.46
N SER A 503 -23.12 -18.97 17.56
CA SER A 503 -21.96 -18.08 17.39
C SER A 503 -21.43 -18.19 15.96
N TYR A 504 -21.31 -17.04 15.30
CA TYR A 504 -20.82 -16.89 13.92
C TYR A 504 -19.44 -16.25 13.91
N VAL A 505 -18.52 -16.77 13.08
CA VAL A 505 -17.29 -16.05 12.72
C VAL A 505 -17.36 -15.62 11.26
N PHE A 506 -17.03 -14.37 10.99
CA PHE A 506 -17.03 -13.87 9.62
C PHE A 506 -15.63 -13.94 9.00
N HIS A 507 -15.52 -14.63 7.86
CA HIS A 507 -14.34 -14.56 7.00
C HIS A 507 -14.48 -13.39 6.02
N ASP A 508 -13.62 -12.38 6.15
CA ASP A 508 -13.59 -11.24 5.21
C ASP A 508 -13.00 -11.64 3.85
N PRO A 509 -13.82 -11.80 2.78
CA PRO A 509 -13.32 -12.14 1.46
C PRO A 509 -12.40 -11.04 0.92
N CYS A 510 -11.29 -11.44 0.31
CA CYS A 510 -10.27 -10.47 -0.13
C CYS A 510 -10.78 -9.46 -1.17
N GLU A 511 -11.67 -9.86 -2.07
CA GLU A 511 -12.26 -8.99 -3.08
C GLU A 511 -13.33 -8.04 -2.48
N LEU A 512 -14.09 -8.49 -1.47
CA LEU A 512 -15.08 -7.66 -0.78
C LEU A 512 -14.41 -6.64 0.16
N GLY A 513 -13.60 -7.14 1.10
CA GLY A 513 -12.97 -6.31 2.12
C GLY A 513 -11.84 -5.45 1.55
N ARG A 514 -10.70 -6.04 1.20
CA ARG A 514 -9.55 -5.29 0.69
C ARG A 514 -9.79 -4.66 -0.69
N GLY A 515 -10.59 -5.33 -1.53
CA GLY A 515 -10.93 -4.84 -2.86
C GLY A 515 -11.93 -3.68 -2.85
N CYS A 516 -12.98 -3.76 -2.04
CA CYS A 516 -14.12 -2.84 -2.08
C CYS A 516 -14.37 -2.07 -0.79
N GLY A 517 -13.66 -2.39 0.30
CA GLY A 517 -13.78 -1.64 1.57
C GLY A 517 -14.97 -2.04 2.44
N ILE A 518 -15.70 -3.10 2.09
CA ILE A 518 -16.89 -3.57 2.82
C ILE A 518 -16.44 -4.50 3.95
N TYR A 519 -16.65 -4.09 5.19
CA TYR A 519 -16.24 -4.81 6.41
C TYR A 519 -17.31 -4.82 7.50
N ASP A 520 -18.06 -3.74 7.65
CA ASP A 520 -19.01 -3.55 8.75
C ASP A 520 -20.38 -4.14 8.39
N GLU A 521 -20.82 -3.99 7.18
CA GLU A 521 -22.13 -4.45 6.70
C GLU A 521 -22.34 -5.96 6.91
N PRO A 522 -21.38 -6.87 6.63
CA PRO A 522 -21.54 -8.29 6.94
C PRO A 522 -21.72 -8.57 8.43
N ARG A 523 -21.01 -7.79 9.26
CA ARG A 523 -21.06 -7.93 10.71
C ARG A 523 -22.39 -7.49 11.28
N GLU A 524 -22.92 -6.37 10.78
CA GLU A 524 -24.24 -5.87 11.16
C GLU A 524 -25.34 -6.90 10.80
N VAL A 525 -25.26 -7.52 9.64
CA VAL A 525 -26.17 -8.58 9.18
C VAL A 525 -26.10 -9.80 10.11
N LEU A 526 -24.92 -10.27 10.46
CA LEU A 526 -24.75 -11.44 11.35
C LEU A 526 -25.19 -11.17 12.79
N LEU A 527 -24.99 -9.94 13.29
CA LEU A 527 -25.46 -9.53 14.61
C LEU A 527 -27.00 -9.52 14.71
N ALA A 528 -27.70 -9.37 13.59
CA ALA A 528 -29.14 -9.53 13.53
C ALA A 528 -29.59 -11.00 13.65
N ALA A 529 -28.76 -11.96 13.20
CA ALA A 529 -29.05 -13.37 13.18
C ALA A 529 -28.57 -14.14 14.44
N GLY A 530 -27.57 -13.63 15.18
CA GLY A 530 -27.02 -14.31 16.36
C GLY A 530 -25.80 -13.62 16.96
N ASN A 531 -24.90 -14.40 17.56
CA ASN A 531 -23.71 -13.90 18.22
C ASN A 531 -22.52 -13.87 17.24
N LEU A 532 -21.88 -12.71 17.10
CA LEU A 532 -20.69 -12.58 16.26
C LEU A 532 -19.42 -12.69 17.12
N VAL A 533 -18.53 -13.60 16.76
CA VAL A 533 -17.16 -13.69 17.28
C VAL A 533 -16.16 -13.32 16.18
N GLU A 534 -15.09 -12.62 16.55
CA GLU A 534 -14.11 -12.16 15.57
C GLU A 534 -12.95 -13.14 15.41
N ALA A 535 -12.53 -13.33 14.17
CA ALA A 535 -11.30 -14.04 13.86
C ALA A 535 -10.08 -13.30 14.42
N SER A 536 -9.01 -14.00 14.79
CA SER A 536 -7.78 -13.38 15.33
C SER A 536 -7.14 -12.39 14.34
N LYS A 537 -7.32 -12.62 13.04
CA LYS A 537 -6.97 -11.69 11.94
C LYS A 537 -8.18 -11.47 11.07
N ASN A 538 -8.79 -10.33 11.20
CA ASN A 538 -10.01 -9.95 10.52
C ASN A 538 -9.83 -8.68 9.66
N ARG A 539 -10.86 -8.23 8.99
CA ARG A 539 -10.88 -7.01 8.16
C ARG A 539 -9.69 -6.96 7.19
N LYS A 540 -8.90 -5.89 7.20
CA LYS A 540 -7.70 -5.73 6.34
C LYS A 540 -6.64 -6.79 6.59
N GLU A 541 -6.57 -7.32 7.82
CA GLU A 541 -5.61 -8.35 8.24
C GLU A 541 -6.09 -9.78 7.95
N SER A 542 -7.32 -9.98 7.44
CA SER A 542 -7.88 -11.29 7.10
C SER A 542 -6.93 -12.13 6.22
N ILE A 543 -6.89 -13.43 6.48
CA ILE A 543 -6.08 -14.40 5.71
C ILE A 543 -6.89 -14.87 4.50
N CYS A 544 -6.28 -14.91 3.32
CA CYS A 544 -6.93 -15.39 2.11
C CYS A 544 -7.30 -16.89 2.22
N CYS A 545 -8.49 -17.25 1.75
CA CYS A 545 -8.98 -18.64 1.77
C CYS A 545 -8.14 -19.63 0.94
N GLY A 546 -7.25 -19.15 0.07
CA GLY A 546 -6.43 -20.01 -0.81
C GLY A 546 -7.08 -20.39 -2.14
N GLY A 547 -8.39 -20.23 -2.28
CA GLY A 547 -9.17 -20.60 -3.47
C GLY A 547 -9.14 -19.61 -4.63
N SER A 548 -8.34 -18.53 -4.54
CA SER A 548 -8.38 -17.44 -5.52
C SER A 548 -8.13 -17.88 -6.97
N LEU A 549 -8.93 -17.37 -7.89
CA LEU A 549 -8.76 -17.49 -9.34
C LEU A 549 -7.50 -16.77 -9.87
N GLY A 550 -6.87 -15.93 -9.05
CA GLY A 550 -5.64 -15.22 -9.40
C GLY A 550 -4.39 -16.10 -9.43
N SER A 551 -4.46 -17.32 -8.91
CA SER A 551 -3.33 -18.25 -8.93
C SER A 551 -3.32 -19.06 -10.23
N ILE A 552 -2.26 -18.88 -11.04
CA ILE A 552 -2.09 -19.62 -12.30
C ILE A 552 -1.29 -20.91 -12.08
N THR A 553 -0.26 -20.88 -11.22
CA THR A 553 0.72 -21.98 -11.10
C THR A 553 0.89 -22.54 -9.68
N LEU A 554 -0.02 -22.22 -8.77
CA LEU A 554 0.02 -22.79 -7.41
C LEU A 554 -0.68 -24.16 -7.38
N GLY A 555 0.09 -25.20 -7.09
CA GLY A 555 -0.43 -26.56 -6.96
C GLY A 555 -1.36 -26.74 -5.76
N PHE A 556 -2.10 -27.86 -5.79
CA PHE A 556 -3.12 -28.23 -4.83
C PHE A 556 -2.65 -28.19 -3.36
N ASP A 557 -1.54 -28.85 -3.01
CA ASP A 557 -1.05 -28.95 -1.63
C ASP A 557 -0.76 -27.58 -1.02
N LYS A 558 -0.25 -26.64 -1.83
CA LYS A 558 0.04 -25.28 -1.39
C LYS A 558 -1.25 -24.49 -1.13
N ARG A 559 -2.27 -24.68 -1.94
CA ARG A 559 -3.59 -24.07 -1.71
C ARG A 559 -4.23 -24.65 -0.44
N LYS A 560 -4.17 -25.98 -0.25
CA LYS A 560 -4.64 -26.68 0.94
C LYS A 560 -3.99 -26.08 2.21
N SER A 561 -2.65 -25.99 2.26
CA SER A 561 -1.96 -25.43 3.41
C SER A 561 -2.34 -23.96 3.71
N MET A 562 -2.67 -23.18 2.69
CA MET A 562 -3.16 -21.82 2.89
C MET A 562 -4.59 -21.80 3.44
N THR A 563 -5.44 -22.70 2.97
CA THR A 563 -6.81 -22.85 3.44
C THR A 563 -6.84 -23.29 4.91
N GLU A 564 -6.04 -24.27 5.28
CA GLU A 564 -5.89 -24.75 6.66
C GLU A 564 -5.40 -23.64 7.61
N ASN A 565 -4.42 -22.83 7.16
CA ASN A 565 -3.98 -21.66 7.93
C ASN A 565 -5.07 -20.57 8.05
N ALA A 566 -5.93 -20.41 7.05
CA ALA A 566 -7.04 -19.48 7.14
C ALA A 566 -8.13 -20.01 8.08
N LEU A 567 -8.45 -21.31 8.04
CA LEU A 567 -9.39 -21.98 8.94
C LEU A 567 -8.90 -21.90 10.40
N SER A 568 -7.63 -22.20 10.67
CA SER A 568 -7.09 -22.10 12.03
C SER A 568 -7.18 -20.69 12.61
N ASN A 569 -7.15 -19.65 11.76
CA ASN A 569 -7.38 -18.26 12.19
C ASN A 569 -8.87 -17.98 12.53
N LEU A 570 -9.80 -18.59 11.80
CA LEU A 570 -11.24 -18.41 11.99
C LEU A 570 -11.74 -19.17 13.23
N THR A 571 -11.16 -20.33 13.52
CA THR A 571 -11.63 -21.24 14.58
C THR A 571 -11.05 -20.95 15.97
N VAL A 572 -10.19 -19.93 16.12
CA VAL A 572 -9.58 -19.55 17.42
C VAL A 572 -10.64 -19.27 18.50
N ALA A 573 -11.74 -18.61 18.12
CA ALA A 573 -12.84 -18.28 19.04
C ALA A 573 -13.90 -19.39 19.13
N SER A 574 -13.63 -20.60 18.62
CA SER A 574 -14.54 -21.75 18.61
C SER A 574 -15.99 -21.43 18.18
N PRO A 575 -16.20 -20.80 16.99
CA PRO A 575 -17.54 -20.49 16.52
C PRO A 575 -18.32 -21.75 16.17
N ASP A 576 -19.66 -21.69 16.19
CA ASP A 576 -20.52 -22.78 15.71
C ASP A 576 -20.53 -22.86 14.18
N VAL A 577 -20.52 -21.70 13.51
CA VAL A 577 -20.59 -21.58 12.05
C VAL A 577 -19.57 -20.59 11.52
N ILE A 578 -18.89 -20.98 10.44
CA ILE A 578 -18.02 -20.10 9.67
C ILE A 578 -18.86 -19.46 8.56
N VAL A 579 -18.97 -18.15 8.54
CA VAL A 579 -19.73 -17.41 7.52
C VAL A 579 -18.80 -16.60 6.62
N THR A 580 -19.12 -16.59 5.34
CA THR A 580 -18.43 -15.77 4.34
C THR A 580 -19.44 -15.08 3.42
N ALA A 581 -19.00 -14.17 2.58
CA ALA A 581 -19.83 -13.52 1.56
C ALA A 581 -19.15 -13.65 0.18
N CYS A 582 -18.74 -14.87 -0.12
CA CYS A 582 -18.06 -15.21 -1.38
C CYS A 582 -18.24 -16.69 -1.73
N PRO A 583 -18.86 -17.02 -2.87
CA PRO A 583 -19.09 -18.41 -3.29
C PRO A 583 -17.80 -19.24 -3.33
N LEU A 584 -16.72 -18.64 -3.83
CA LEU A 584 -15.41 -19.31 -3.92
C LEU A 584 -14.79 -19.57 -2.53
N CYS A 585 -14.91 -18.64 -1.58
CA CYS A 585 -14.43 -18.86 -0.21
C CYS A 585 -15.25 -19.95 0.49
N ARG A 586 -16.58 -19.91 0.35
CA ARG A 586 -17.49 -20.94 0.88
C ARG A 586 -17.10 -22.32 0.34
N SER A 587 -17.05 -22.50 -0.97
CA SER A 587 -16.66 -23.78 -1.59
C SER A 587 -15.26 -24.26 -1.16
N THR A 588 -14.30 -23.32 -0.99
CA THR A 588 -12.93 -23.66 -0.59
C THR A 588 -12.89 -24.15 0.84
N PHE A 589 -13.56 -23.45 1.78
CA PHE A 589 -13.55 -23.82 3.19
C PHE A 589 -14.36 -25.09 3.49
N THR A 590 -15.51 -25.30 2.84
CA THR A 590 -16.34 -26.50 3.00
C THR A 590 -15.55 -27.81 2.80
N ARG A 591 -14.51 -27.79 1.97
CA ARG A 591 -13.67 -28.98 1.71
C ARG A 591 -12.77 -29.40 2.88
N TYR A 592 -12.46 -28.48 3.81
CA TYR A 592 -11.44 -28.69 4.84
C TYR A 592 -11.86 -28.27 6.24
N ALA A 593 -13.04 -27.64 6.39
CA ALA A 593 -13.55 -27.22 7.69
C ALA A 593 -14.17 -28.41 8.46
N ASP A 594 -13.99 -28.39 9.77
CA ASP A 594 -14.55 -29.34 10.73
C ASP A 594 -15.96 -28.93 11.23
N ARG A 595 -16.47 -27.82 10.76
CA ARG A 595 -17.76 -27.23 11.15
C ARG A 595 -18.49 -26.61 9.95
N PRO A 596 -19.79 -26.29 10.07
CA PRO A 596 -20.57 -25.71 8.99
C PRO A 596 -19.94 -24.45 8.40
N VAL A 597 -19.94 -24.35 7.06
CA VAL A 597 -19.50 -23.17 6.32
C VAL A 597 -20.66 -22.69 5.48
N GLU A 598 -21.10 -21.47 5.71
CA GLU A 598 -22.26 -20.88 5.03
C GLU A 598 -21.90 -19.55 4.35
N ASP A 599 -22.65 -19.22 3.30
CA ASP A 599 -22.70 -17.85 2.83
C ASP A 599 -23.67 -17.04 3.69
N ILE A 600 -23.44 -15.73 3.79
CA ILE A 600 -24.29 -14.84 4.57
C ILE A 600 -25.76 -14.90 4.14
N ALA A 601 -26.04 -15.13 2.86
CA ALA A 601 -27.40 -15.31 2.35
C ALA A 601 -28.04 -16.58 2.90
N GLU A 602 -27.29 -17.69 2.96
CA GLU A 602 -27.78 -18.98 3.53
C GLU A 602 -28.08 -18.84 5.04
N THR A 603 -27.18 -18.13 5.76
CA THR A 603 -27.38 -17.87 7.20
C THR A 603 -28.64 -17.04 7.44
N ILE A 604 -28.88 -16.01 6.66
CA ILE A 604 -30.06 -15.14 6.81
C ILE A 604 -31.34 -15.83 6.38
N ASP A 605 -31.35 -16.52 5.22
CA ASP A 605 -32.56 -17.21 4.74
C ASP A 605 -33.10 -18.25 5.73
N ARG A 606 -32.21 -18.92 6.45
CA ARG A 606 -32.61 -19.87 7.50
C ARG A 606 -33.24 -19.20 8.73
N ASN A 607 -32.99 -17.91 8.94
CA ASN A 607 -33.42 -17.17 10.12
C ASN A 607 -34.56 -16.15 9.84
N VAL A 608 -35.17 -16.20 8.66
CA VAL A 608 -36.27 -15.32 8.21
C VAL A 608 -37.60 -16.05 8.11
#